data_2a1c1c64424136fb71849a7a9d7463fd
#
_entry.id   2a1c1c64424136fb71849a7a9d7463fd
#
_cell.length_a   1.000
_cell.length_b   1.000
_cell.length_c   1.000
_cell.angle_alpha   90.00
_cell.angle_beta   90.00
_cell.angle_gamma   90.00
#
_symmetry.space_group_name_H-M   'P 1'
#
loop_
_entity.id
_entity.type
_entity.pdbx_description
1 polymer ?
#
loop_
_entity_poly.entity_id
_entity_poly.type
_entity_poly.pdbx_seq_one_letter_code
_entity_poly.pdbx_strand_id
1 'polypeptide(L)'
;MSDYIVKRTFSSVFITGIFATGLCFIIACVYWPVWGTIAKTFATYLAGPGLALSETKIVSKYYTVFAEATFFWTIINAWIWQTLIFGNYGKTFITDRQPWAGIWYTFVGFAMGIIGFLILVGFLGIWWKPFNLGILFTPQSAEEVIMAIEGFEVSNFYALVVITAQIPFVSLLHKWPFAGNIKAPWDGFGVMMFSTVAALLVWIANIMPSLLNITIGGHIATVSPLGSWPTYLAFSECFIFWFLIPAEGGEHYPMKLFYQKQPYMGLIGLIIALVGGYGTMIILRQILGSMNILPGVPIDLVVASFALSLVLTQLLWHHLFDDYPTNQMISNQIVRVLIRIAIWIVLGSIVGILWLKYFKLLPFAGNDMGFGFPVMGLLAGQFAFMMVYLYMNTFFDKWPLVRKVK
;
A
#
# COMPACT_ATOMS: atom_id res chain seq x y z
N MET A 1 26.92 -7.61 18.95
CA MET A 1 25.99 -6.48 18.75
C MET A 1 26.73 -5.23 19.22
N SER A 2 26.95 -4.25 18.37
CA SER A 2 27.58 -2.99 18.81
C SER A 2 26.55 -2.23 19.64
N ASP A 3 26.92 -1.86 20.88
CA ASP A 3 26.06 -1.12 21.80
C ASP A 3 25.90 0.31 21.29
N TYR A 4 24.85 0.55 20.49
CA TYR A 4 24.46 1.88 20.09
C TYR A 4 23.56 2.51 21.14
N ILE A 5 23.90 3.72 21.59
CA ILE A 5 23.01 4.54 22.41
C ILE A 5 22.06 5.29 21.48
N VAL A 6 20.76 5.11 21.71
CA VAL A 6 19.72 5.84 20.97
C VAL A 6 19.53 7.21 21.60
N LYS A 7 19.94 8.27 20.92
CA LYS A 7 19.67 9.67 21.32
C LYS A 7 18.46 10.19 20.55
N ARG A 8 17.43 10.64 21.26
CA ARG A 8 16.27 11.34 20.71
C ARG A 8 16.45 12.84 20.87
N THR A 9 16.00 13.62 19.88
CA THR A 9 15.96 15.09 19.95
C THR A 9 15.01 15.55 21.05
N PHE A 10 13.91 14.83 21.24
CA PHE A 10 12.95 15.07 22.32
C PHE A 10 12.94 13.89 23.29
N SER A 11 12.82 14.17 24.58
CA SER A 11 12.78 13.13 25.62
C SER A 11 11.54 12.23 25.52
N SER A 12 10.41 12.78 25.04
CA SER A 12 9.15 12.07 24.88
C SER A 12 9.05 11.40 23.53
N VAL A 13 8.70 10.10 23.50
CA VAL A 13 8.35 9.36 22.30
C VAL A 13 7.16 10.00 21.58
N PHE A 14 6.15 10.42 22.34
CA PHE A 14 4.95 11.05 21.81
C PHE A 14 5.27 12.37 21.09
N ILE A 15 6.08 13.24 21.72
CA ILE A 15 6.51 14.50 21.07
C ILE A 15 7.34 14.22 19.83
N THR A 16 8.25 13.24 19.88
CA THR A 16 9.02 12.81 18.71
C THR A 16 8.09 12.37 17.56
N GLY A 17 7.04 11.61 17.87
CA GLY A 17 6.03 11.18 16.91
C GLY A 17 5.29 12.36 16.25
N ILE A 18 4.87 13.36 17.02
CA ILE A 18 4.22 14.58 16.48
C ILE A 18 5.14 15.30 15.49
N PHE A 19 6.40 15.57 15.89
CA PHE A 19 7.35 16.25 14.99
C PHE A 19 7.69 15.41 13.76
N ALA A 20 7.84 14.10 13.91
CA ALA A 20 8.05 13.18 12.78
C ALA A 20 6.87 13.20 11.82
N THR A 21 5.63 13.18 12.33
CA THR A 21 4.40 13.28 11.52
C THR A 21 4.36 14.57 10.73
N GLY A 22 4.63 15.71 11.37
CA GLY A 22 4.68 17.03 10.72
C GLY A 22 5.75 17.09 9.62
N LEU A 23 6.95 16.56 9.90
CA LEU A 23 8.02 16.48 8.91
C LEU A 23 7.64 15.60 7.71
N CYS A 24 7.08 14.42 7.96
CA CYS A 24 6.60 13.53 6.90
C CYS A 24 5.51 14.17 6.05
N PHE A 25 4.60 14.92 6.66
CA PHE A 25 3.56 15.65 5.94
C PHE A 25 4.15 16.72 5.02
N ILE A 26 5.10 17.51 5.49
CA ILE A 26 5.80 18.53 4.68
C ILE A 26 6.54 17.84 3.50
N ILE A 27 7.24 16.75 3.77
CA ILE A 27 7.93 15.97 2.72
C ILE A 27 6.93 15.46 1.68
N ALA A 28 5.78 14.93 2.10
CA ALA A 28 4.74 14.45 1.20
C ALA A 28 4.19 15.56 0.30
N CYS A 29 3.99 16.78 0.84
CA CYS A 29 3.55 17.94 0.07
C CYS A 29 4.51 18.34 -1.04
N VAL A 30 5.79 18.06 -0.90
CA VAL A 30 6.81 18.37 -1.92
C VAL A 30 7.09 17.18 -2.83
N TYR A 31 7.33 16.02 -2.24
CA TYR A 31 7.73 14.80 -2.94
C TYR A 31 6.68 14.35 -3.94
N TRP A 32 5.40 14.28 -3.54
CA TRP A 32 4.37 13.67 -4.36
C TRP A 32 4.07 14.47 -5.65
N PRO A 33 3.88 15.79 -5.62
CA PRO A 33 3.73 16.58 -6.84
C PRO A 33 4.93 16.49 -7.76
N VAL A 34 6.16 16.48 -7.23
CA VAL A 34 7.39 16.34 -8.03
C VAL A 34 7.42 14.96 -8.69
N TRP A 35 7.19 13.89 -7.93
CA TRP A 35 7.16 12.53 -8.44
C TRP A 35 6.09 12.34 -9.51
N GLY A 36 4.85 12.76 -9.24
CA GLY A 36 3.76 12.69 -10.19
C GLY A 36 4.05 13.45 -11.48
N THR A 37 4.68 14.63 -11.39
CA THR A 37 5.10 15.41 -12.57
C THR A 37 6.15 14.65 -13.37
N ILE A 38 7.18 14.08 -12.72
CA ILE A 38 8.23 13.31 -13.39
C ILE A 38 7.62 12.07 -14.07
N ALA A 39 6.83 11.28 -13.36
CA ALA A 39 6.21 10.07 -13.87
C ALA A 39 5.31 10.34 -15.08
N LYS A 40 4.46 11.37 -15.00
CA LYS A 40 3.61 11.81 -16.11
C LYS A 40 4.40 12.26 -17.32
N THR A 41 5.39 13.16 -17.11
CA THR A 41 6.20 13.70 -18.19
C THR A 41 6.92 12.58 -18.91
N PHE A 42 7.50 11.64 -18.16
CA PHE A 42 8.21 10.50 -18.72
C PHE A 42 7.26 9.58 -19.51
N ALA A 43 6.13 9.20 -18.92
CA ALA A 43 5.14 8.34 -19.58
C ALA A 43 4.58 9.00 -20.85
N THR A 44 4.23 10.31 -20.78
CA THR A 44 3.71 11.06 -21.93
C THR A 44 4.77 11.21 -23.04
N TYR A 45 6.04 11.41 -22.67
CA TYR A 45 7.13 11.50 -23.66
C TYR A 45 7.33 10.18 -24.39
N LEU A 46 7.36 9.06 -23.68
CA LEU A 46 7.53 7.74 -24.29
C LEU A 46 6.34 7.34 -25.18
N ALA A 47 5.12 7.65 -24.74
CA ALA A 47 3.90 7.31 -25.47
C ALA A 47 3.50 8.35 -26.53
N GLY A 48 4.29 9.41 -26.69
CA GLY A 48 3.98 10.56 -27.55
C GLY A 48 3.48 10.21 -28.96
N PRO A 49 4.12 9.30 -29.71
CA PRO A 49 3.65 8.89 -31.03
C PRO A 49 2.22 8.35 -31.05
N GLY A 50 1.90 7.41 -30.14
CA GLY A 50 0.55 6.84 -30.02
C GLY A 50 -0.48 7.84 -29.47
N LEU A 51 -0.10 8.65 -28.49
CA LEU A 51 -0.98 9.67 -27.92
C LEU A 51 -1.35 10.76 -28.93
N ALA A 52 -0.44 11.11 -29.83
CA ALA A 52 -0.72 12.06 -30.91
C ALA A 52 -1.78 11.54 -31.91
N LEU A 53 -1.90 10.22 -32.05
CA LEU A 53 -2.88 9.56 -32.91
C LEU A 53 -4.21 9.29 -32.20
N SER A 54 -4.27 9.43 -30.88
CA SER A 54 -5.50 9.23 -30.12
C SER A 54 -6.45 10.42 -30.33
N GLU A 55 -7.68 10.13 -30.75
CA GLU A 55 -8.66 11.15 -31.17
C GLU A 55 -9.17 12.03 -30.02
N THR A 56 -8.95 11.66 -28.77
CA THR A 56 -9.51 12.39 -27.63
C THR A 56 -8.50 12.68 -26.54
N LYS A 57 -8.53 13.93 -26.02
CA LYS A 57 -7.75 14.35 -24.82
C LYS A 57 -8.05 13.48 -23.58
N ILE A 58 -9.22 12.84 -23.54
CA ILE A 58 -9.63 11.97 -22.43
C ILE A 58 -8.75 10.71 -22.39
N VAL A 59 -8.52 10.06 -23.52
CA VAL A 59 -7.68 8.85 -23.62
C VAL A 59 -6.26 9.15 -23.16
N SER A 60 -5.67 10.25 -23.61
CA SER A 60 -4.34 10.69 -23.18
C SER A 60 -4.27 10.93 -21.66
N LYS A 61 -5.33 11.48 -21.07
CA LYS A 61 -5.43 11.70 -19.62
C LYS A 61 -5.51 10.37 -18.85
N TYR A 62 -6.30 9.41 -19.30
CA TYR A 62 -6.38 8.08 -18.69
C TYR A 62 -5.03 7.37 -18.73
N TYR A 63 -4.37 7.37 -19.88
CA TYR A 63 -3.04 6.78 -20.02
C TYR A 63 -2.05 7.34 -18.95
N THR A 64 -1.93 8.66 -18.86
CA THR A 64 -0.97 9.28 -17.93
C THR A 64 -1.31 9.01 -16.48
N VAL A 65 -2.58 9.00 -16.11
CA VAL A 65 -3.03 8.76 -14.73
C VAL A 65 -2.78 7.31 -14.30
N PHE A 66 -3.11 6.34 -15.16
CA PHE A 66 -2.88 4.93 -14.82
C PHE A 66 -1.39 4.57 -14.81
N ALA A 67 -0.60 5.14 -15.72
CA ALA A 67 0.85 4.99 -15.69
C ALA A 67 1.47 5.56 -14.40
N GLU A 68 1.05 6.78 -14.00
CA GLU A 68 1.47 7.40 -12.72
C GLU A 68 1.15 6.50 -11.52
N ALA A 69 -0.05 5.94 -11.47
CA ALA A 69 -0.45 5.02 -10.42
C ALA A 69 0.39 3.74 -10.39
N THR A 70 0.72 3.18 -11.55
CA THR A 70 1.57 1.98 -11.66
C THR A 70 2.97 2.25 -11.10
N PHE A 71 3.58 3.37 -11.43
CA PHE A 71 4.87 3.75 -10.85
C PHE A 71 4.80 3.89 -9.33
N PHE A 72 3.72 4.44 -8.83
CA PHE A 72 3.52 4.58 -7.38
C PHE A 72 3.36 3.21 -6.68
N TRP A 73 2.53 2.32 -7.20
CA TRP A 73 2.35 0.97 -6.65
C TRP A 73 3.65 0.15 -6.67
N THR A 74 4.47 0.36 -7.68
CA THR A 74 5.80 -0.25 -7.77
C THR A 74 6.68 0.10 -6.56
N ILE A 75 6.64 1.35 -6.09
CA ILE A 75 7.39 1.81 -4.92
C ILE A 75 6.87 1.15 -3.62
N ILE A 76 5.56 1.04 -3.46
CA ILE A 76 4.96 0.37 -2.29
C ILE A 76 5.38 -1.11 -2.26
N ASN A 77 5.23 -1.81 -3.37
CA ASN A 77 5.62 -3.22 -3.45
C ASN A 77 7.10 -3.41 -3.15
N ALA A 78 7.96 -2.54 -3.66
CA ALA A 78 9.38 -2.56 -3.38
C ALA A 78 9.69 -2.44 -1.88
N TRP A 79 8.99 -1.54 -1.19
CA TRP A 79 9.12 -1.39 0.25
C TRP A 79 8.71 -2.68 0.99
N ILE A 80 7.58 -3.30 0.62
CA ILE A 80 7.12 -4.57 1.19
C ILE A 80 8.16 -5.66 0.97
N TRP A 81 8.67 -5.81 -0.24
CA TRP A 81 9.67 -6.80 -0.56
C TRP A 81 10.96 -6.60 0.23
N GLN A 82 11.51 -5.40 0.20
CA GLN A 82 12.78 -5.12 0.85
C GLN A 82 12.71 -5.20 2.37
N THR A 83 11.66 -4.62 2.98
CA THR A 83 11.55 -4.53 4.45
C THR A 83 10.91 -5.76 5.06
N LEU A 84 9.72 -6.13 4.60
CA LEU A 84 8.93 -7.18 5.22
C LEU A 84 9.38 -8.57 4.79
N ILE A 85 9.58 -8.80 3.49
CA ILE A 85 9.93 -10.11 2.96
C ILE A 85 11.41 -10.41 3.15
N PHE A 86 12.30 -9.53 2.70
CA PHE A 86 13.76 -9.75 2.78
C PHE A 86 14.42 -9.18 4.04
N GLY A 87 13.69 -8.43 4.90
CA GLY A 87 14.20 -7.93 6.18
C GLY A 87 15.42 -7.02 6.04
N ASN A 88 15.48 -6.18 5.01
CA ASN A 88 16.62 -5.33 4.66
C ASN A 88 17.93 -6.12 4.51
N TYR A 89 17.87 -7.31 3.91
CA TYR A 89 19.03 -8.15 3.67
C TYR A 89 20.09 -7.43 2.81
N GLY A 90 21.36 -7.73 3.08
CA GLY A 90 22.48 -7.16 2.33
C GLY A 90 23.07 -5.93 3.01
N LYS A 91 23.34 -5.97 4.32
CA LYS A 91 24.06 -4.91 5.05
C LYS A 91 25.41 -4.64 4.41
N THR A 92 25.64 -3.38 4.07
CA THR A 92 26.91 -2.87 3.59
C THR A 92 27.48 -1.86 4.59
N PHE A 93 28.73 -1.40 4.37
CA PHE A 93 29.33 -0.34 5.19
C PHE A 93 28.52 0.97 5.19
N ILE A 94 27.69 1.20 4.17
CA ILE A 94 26.81 2.38 4.04
C ILE A 94 25.64 2.29 5.02
N THR A 95 25.15 1.07 5.31
CA THR A 95 23.94 0.85 6.12
C THR A 95 24.09 1.16 7.61
N ASP A 96 25.30 1.42 8.07
CA ASP A 96 25.57 1.76 9.46
C ASP A 96 25.50 3.27 9.77
N ARG A 97 25.32 4.12 8.74
CA ARG A 97 25.37 5.58 8.87
C ARG A 97 24.15 6.27 8.28
N GLN A 98 23.33 6.87 9.12
CA GLN A 98 22.27 7.76 8.66
C GLN A 98 22.81 9.16 8.28
N PRO A 99 22.31 9.80 7.24
CA PRO A 99 21.17 9.41 6.36
C PRO A 99 21.53 8.46 5.21
N TRP A 100 22.80 8.11 5.01
CA TRP A 100 23.27 7.36 3.85
C TRP A 100 22.65 5.98 3.73
N ALA A 101 22.41 5.32 4.87
CA ALA A 101 21.69 4.05 4.90
C ALA A 101 20.27 4.19 4.32
N GLY A 102 19.56 5.25 4.72
CA GLY A 102 18.20 5.53 4.21
C GLY A 102 18.20 5.78 2.70
N ILE A 103 19.15 6.58 2.20
CA ILE A 103 19.30 6.84 0.76
C ILE A 103 19.60 5.54 0.00
N TRP A 104 20.50 4.71 0.51
CA TRP A 104 20.84 3.43 -0.11
C TRP A 104 19.64 2.48 -0.17
N TYR A 105 18.93 2.30 0.93
CA TYR A 105 17.75 1.43 0.96
C TYR A 105 16.63 1.96 0.06
N THR A 106 16.46 3.27 -0.02
CA THR A 106 15.51 3.89 -0.96
C THR A 106 15.89 3.55 -2.40
N PHE A 107 17.15 3.73 -2.78
CA PHE A 107 17.63 3.41 -4.13
C PHE A 107 17.47 1.92 -4.46
N VAL A 108 17.87 1.02 -3.57
CA VAL A 108 17.72 -0.44 -3.75
C VAL A 108 16.24 -0.83 -3.85
N GLY A 109 15.39 -0.23 -3.02
CA GLY A 109 13.94 -0.47 -3.08
C GLY A 109 13.34 -0.06 -4.42
N PHE A 110 13.65 1.14 -4.90
CA PHE A 110 13.18 1.60 -6.22
C PHE A 110 13.68 0.69 -7.35
N ALA A 111 14.98 0.34 -7.34
CA ALA A 111 15.54 -0.56 -8.34
C ALA A 111 14.85 -1.93 -8.30
N MET A 112 14.64 -2.50 -7.13
CA MET A 112 13.95 -3.79 -6.94
C MET A 112 12.51 -3.73 -7.47
N GLY A 113 11.77 -2.66 -7.16
CA GLY A 113 10.41 -2.48 -7.61
C GLY A 113 10.31 -2.36 -9.13
N ILE A 114 11.14 -1.52 -9.74
CA ILE A 114 11.16 -1.33 -11.21
C ILE A 114 11.54 -2.63 -11.92
N ILE A 115 12.62 -3.27 -11.49
CA ILE A 115 13.08 -4.53 -12.08
C ILE A 115 12.02 -5.63 -11.90
N GLY A 116 11.46 -5.76 -10.70
CA GLY A 116 10.41 -6.72 -10.42
C GLY A 116 9.16 -6.50 -11.28
N PHE A 117 8.74 -5.25 -11.44
CA PHE A 117 7.64 -4.90 -12.35
C PHE A 117 7.95 -5.30 -13.81
N LEU A 118 9.12 -4.90 -14.32
CA LEU A 118 9.51 -5.20 -15.70
C LEU A 118 9.61 -6.70 -15.97
N ILE A 119 10.13 -7.48 -15.01
CA ILE A 119 10.21 -8.94 -15.13
C ILE A 119 8.79 -9.53 -15.14
N LEU A 120 7.96 -9.20 -14.16
CA LEU A 120 6.64 -9.80 -14.01
C LEU A 120 5.71 -9.43 -15.17
N VAL A 121 5.59 -8.13 -15.46
CA VAL A 121 4.72 -7.64 -16.53
C VAL A 121 5.26 -8.05 -17.89
N GLY A 122 6.57 -7.97 -18.12
CA GLY A 122 7.19 -8.43 -19.37
C GLY A 122 7.01 -9.92 -19.61
N PHE A 123 7.11 -10.75 -18.55
CA PHE A 123 6.84 -12.18 -18.65
C PHE A 123 5.37 -12.46 -18.99
N LEU A 124 4.42 -11.82 -18.33
CA LEU A 124 3.00 -11.97 -18.62
C LEU A 124 2.63 -11.39 -19.99
N GLY A 125 3.33 -10.37 -20.46
CA GLY A 125 3.16 -9.76 -21.78
C GLY A 125 3.47 -10.67 -22.96
N ILE A 126 4.11 -11.84 -22.73
CA ILE A 126 4.30 -12.87 -23.75
C ILE A 126 2.94 -13.46 -24.16
N TRP A 127 2.02 -13.59 -23.22
CA TRP A 127 0.71 -14.20 -23.46
C TRP A 127 -0.43 -13.19 -23.58
N TRP A 128 -0.28 -12.01 -22.98
CA TRP A 128 -1.33 -10.98 -22.95
C TRP A 128 -0.81 -9.63 -23.45
N LYS A 129 -1.26 -9.25 -24.65
CA LYS A 129 -0.77 -8.05 -25.36
C LYS A 129 -0.76 -6.76 -24.53
N PRO A 130 -1.80 -6.42 -23.74
CA PRO A 130 -1.78 -5.19 -22.93
C PRO A 130 -0.60 -5.10 -21.94
N PHE A 131 0.03 -6.23 -21.59
CA PHE A 131 1.25 -6.26 -20.79
C PHE A 131 2.55 -6.24 -21.60
N ASN A 132 2.45 -6.18 -22.93
CA ASN A 132 3.65 -5.98 -23.75
C ASN A 132 4.31 -4.64 -23.41
N LEU A 133 5.58 -4.66 -23.00
CA LEU A 133 6.30 -3.47 -22.55
C LEU A 133 6.39 -2.39 -23.63
N GLY A 134 6.49 -2.77 -24.90
CA GLY A 134 6.45 -1.84 -26.02
C GLY A 134 5.10 -1.11 -26.11
N ILE A 135 4.01 -1.85 -26.01
CA ILE A 135 2.65 -1.28 -26.00
C ILE A 135 2.45 -0.39 -24.78
N LEU A 136 2.85 -0.86 -23.58
CA LEU A 136 2.69 -0.09 -22.34
C LEU A 136 3.40 1.27 -22.38
N PHE A 137 4.66 1.28 -22.82
CA PHE A 137 5.50 2.49 -22.69
C PHE A 137 5.70 3.25 -23.98
N THR A 138 5.58 2.61 -25.13
CA THR A 138 5.82 3.23 -26.46
C THR A 138 4.75 2.83 -27.47
N PRO A 139 3.45 3.02 -27.18
CA PRO A 139 2.38 2.70 -28.11
C PRO A 139 2.55 3.49 -29.41
N GLN A 140 2.31 2.86 -30.57
CA GLN A 140 2.49 3.44 -31.89
C GLN A 140 1.15 3.76 -32.60
N SER A 141 0.02 3.40 -32.01
CA SER A 141 -1.32 3.63 -32.55
C SER A 141 -2.33 3.97 -31.47
N ALA A 142 -3.47 4.51 -31.84
CA ALA A 142 -4.57 4.77 -30.91
C ALA A 142 -5.08 3.48 -30.23
N GLU A 143 -5.11 2.37 -30.96
CA GLU A 143 -5.50 1.07 -30.42
C GLU A 143 -4.50 0.59 -29.33
N GLU A 144 -3.20 0.73 -29.60
CA GLU A 144 -2.17 0.39 -28.61
C GLU A 144 -2.22 1.28 -27.36
N VAL A 145 -2.61 2.55 -27.50
CA VAL A 145 -2.83 3.42 -26.32
C VAL A 145 -3.97 2.89 -25.44
N ILE A 146 -5.06 2.41 -26.04
CA ILE A 146 -6.17 1.80 -25.32
C ILE A 146 -5.71 0.51 -24.63
N MET A 147 -4.97 -0.35 -25.31
CA MET A 147 -4.38 -1.56 -24.72
C MET A 147 -3.41 -1.22 -23.58
N ALA A 148 -2.60 -0.16 -23.72
CA ALA A 148 -1.70 0.29 -22.66
C ALA A 148 -2.47 0.75 -21.41
N ILE A 149 -3.56 1.49 -21.59
CA ILE A 149 -4.45 1.91 -20.48
C ILE A 149 -4.99 0.68 -19.76
N GLU A 150 -5.49 -0.32 -20.47
CA GLU A 150 -5.96 -1.59 -19.93
C GLU A 150 -4.85 -2.30 -19.15
N GLY A 151 -3.66 -2.39 -19.74
CA GLY A 151 -2.50 -3.01 -19.10
C GLY A 151 -2.10 -2.31 -17.79
N PHE A 152 -2.04 -0.99 -17.77
CA PHE A 152 -1.76 -0.23 -16.54
C PHE A 152 -2.87 -0.37 -15.51
N GLU A 153 -4.14 -0.34 -15.91
CA GLU A 153 -5.26 -0.55 -15.00
C GLU A 153 -5.16 -1.91 -14.32
N VAL A 154 -4.95 -2.98 -15.09
CA VAL A 154 -4.83 -4.34 -14.57
C VAL A 154 -3.59 -4.49 -13.69
N SER A 155 -2.46 -3.86 -14.03
CA SER A 155 -1.26 -3.91 -13.18
C SER A 155 -1.44 -3.20 -11.84
N ASN A 156 -2.19 -2.10 -11.80
CA ASN A 156 -2.53 -1.40 -10.55
C ASN A 156 -3.33 -2.31 -9.61
N PHE A 157 -4.30 -3.05 -10.14
CA PHE A 157 -5.07 -3.99 -9.33
C PHE A 157 -4.27 -5.22 -8.92
N TYR A 158 -3.43 -5.73 -9.81
CA TYR A 158 -2.52 -6.79 -9.43
C TYR A 158 -1.61 -6.39 -8.26
N ALA A 159 -1.08 -5.17 -8.28
CA ALA A 159 -0.26 -4.64 -7.18
C ALA A 159 -1.02 -4.62 -5.85
N LEU A 160 -2.29 -4.20 -5.84
CA LEU A 160 -3.13 -4.22 -4.65
C LEU A 160 -3.34 -5.66 -4.13
N VAL A 161 -3.61 -6.62 -5.02
CA VAL A 161 -3.77 -8.03 -4.64
C VAL A 161 -2.48 -8.60 -4.07
N VAL A 162 -1.33 -8.23 -4.64
CA VAL A 162 -0.01 -8.62 -4.11
C VAL A 162 0.17 -8.13 -2.67
N ILE A 163 -0.19 -6.88 -2.38
CA ILE A 163 -0.12 -6.33 -1.03
C ILE A 163 -0.99 -7.13 -0.06
N THR A 164 -2.25 -7.37 -0.42
CA THR A 164 -3.20 -8.09 0.43
C THR A 164 -2.89 -9.58 0.59
N ALA A 165 -2.11 -10.18 -0.29
CA ALA A 165 -1.64 -11.55 -0.17
C ALA A 165 -0.28 -11.65 0.54
N GLN A 166 0.68 -10.77 0.22
CA GLN A 166 2.05 -10.89 0.72
C GLN A 166 2.21 -10.44 2.16
N ILE A 167 1.55 -9.35 2.57
CA ILE A 167 1.70 -8.86 3.94
C ILE A 167 1.21 -9.88 4.98
N PRO A 168 0.06 -10.57 4.83
CA PRO A 168 -0.35 -11.60 5.77
C PRO A 168 0.63 -12.76 5.94
N PHE A 169 1.38 -13.14 4.90
CA PHE A 169 2.45 -14.14 5.04
C PHE A 169 3.55 -13.70 6.00
N VAL A 170 3.82 -12.42 6.08
CA VAL A 170 4.82 -11.89 7.01
C VAL A 170 4.19 -11.56 8.36
N SER A 171 3.09 -10.81 8.36
CA SER A 171 2.50 -10.25 9.58
C SER A 171 1.74 -11.28 10.42
N LEU A 172 1.00 -12.19 9.79
CA LEU A 172 0.21 -13.20 10.47
C LEU A 172 0.92 -14.55 10.56
N LEU A 173 1.46 -15.04 9.43
CA LEU A 173 2.11 -16.35 9.36
C LEU A 173 3.60 -16.31 9.76
N HIS A 174 4.19 -15.13 10.02
CA HIS A 174 5.60 -14.97 10.39
C HIS A 174 6.56 -15.70 9.44
N LYS A 175 6.28 -15.63 8.12
CA LYS A 175 7.02 -16.30 7.04
C LYS A 175 7.01 -17.85 7.13
N TRP A 176 6.04 -18.45 7.85
CA TRP A 176 5.89 -19.90 7.85
C TRP A 176 5.58 -20.42 6.44
N PRO A 177 6.14 -21.57 5.98
CA PRO A 177 7.01 -22.51 6.70
C PRO A 177 8.52 -22.19 6.59
N PHE A 178 8.92 -21.07 6.04
CA PHE A 178 10.31 -20.80 5.66
C PHE A 178 11.16 -20.27 6.83
N ALA A 179 10.61 -19.36 7.64
CA ALA A 179 11.35 -18.75 8.74
C ALA A 179 11.81 -19.81 9.76
N GLY A 180 13.08 -19.75 10.10
CA GLY A 180 13.73 -20.71 11.01
C GLY A 180 14.18 -22.02 10.35
N ASN A 181 13.63 -22.38 9.20
CA ASN A 181 14.00 -23.58 8.45
C ASN A 181 14.98 -23.29 7.31
N ILE A 182 14.91 -22.09 6.74
CA ILE A 182 15.73 -21.64 5.63
C ILE A 182 16.41 -20.33 6.03
N LYS A 183 17.69 -20.19 5.67
CA LYS A 183 18.46 -18.96 6.00
C LYS A 183 18.12 -17.84 5.03
N ALA A 184 18.14 -16.60 5.53
CA ALA A 184 18.05 -15.41 4.69
C ALA A 184 19.21 -15.37 3.65
N PRO A 185 18.95 -14.93 2.41
CA PRO A 185 17.69 -14.37 1.89
C PRO A 185 16.70 -15.41 1.33
N TRP A 186 17.02 -16.70 1.37
CA TRP A 186 16.23 -17.76 0.74
C TRP A 186 14.86 -17.97 1.36
N ASP A 187 14.70 -17.68 2.65
CA ASP A 187 13.39 -17.62 3.31
C ASP A 187 12.50 -16.55 2.66
N GLY A 188 13.08 -15.39 2.35
CA GLY A 188 12.39 -14.30 1.64
C GLY A 188 11.97 -14.71 0.23
N PHE A 189 12.83 -15.40 -0.53
CA PHE A 189 12.45 -15.93 -1.86
C PHE A 189 11.32 -16.95 -1.76
N GLY A 190 11.33 -17.82 -0.77
CA GLY A 190 10.24 -18.77 -0.52
C GLY A 190 8.91 -18.05 -0.26
N VAL A 191 8.91 -17.06 0.63
CA VAL A 191 7.72 -16.21 0.91
C VAL A 191 7.27 -15.48 -0.35
N MET A 192 8.20 -14.89 -1.11
CA MET A 192 7.89 -14.18 -2.35
C MET A 192 7.18 -15.10 -3.35
N MET A 193 7.70 -16.28 -3.61
CA MET A 193 7.11 -17.23 -4.54
C MET A 193 5.70 -17.66 -4.10
N PHE A 194 5.53 -18.08 -2.86
CA PHE A 194 4.23 -18.54 -2.35
C PHE A 194 3.19 -17.42 -2.36
N SER A 195 3.56 -16.24 -1.89
CA SER A 195 2.64 -15.11 -1.83
C SER A 195 2.29 -14.57 -3.21
N THR A 196 3.23 -14.63 -4.17
CA THR A 196 2.95 -14.26 -5.57
C THR A 196 1.98 -15.24 -6.23
N VAL A 197 2.15 -16.55 -5.98
CA VAL A 197 1.18 -17.56 -6.47
C VAL A 197 -0.19 -17.34 -5.84
N ALA A 198 -0.25 -17.11 -4.53
CA ALA A 198 -1.52 -16.79 -3.84
C ALA A 198 -2.16 -15.52 -4.43
N ALA A 199 -1.37 -14.47 -4.68
CA ALA A 199 -1.84 -13.24 -5.30
C ALA A 199 -2.39 -13.46 -6.72
N LEU A 200 -1.72 -14.26 -7.53
CA LEU A 200 -2.19 -14.62 -8.87
C LEU A 200 -3.53 -15.36 -8.83
N LEU A 201 -3.68 -16.33 -7.93
CA LEU A 201 -4.94 -17.07 -7.78
C LEU A 201 -6.09 -16.15 -7.33
N VAL A 202 -5.85 -15.27 -6.37
CA VAL A 202 -6.83 -14.29 -5.92
C VAL A 202 -7.17 -13.32 -7.04
N TRP A 203 -6.19 -12.84 -7.78
CA TRP A 203 -6.37 -11.91 -8.90
C TRP A 203 -7.19 -12.54 -10.02
N ILE A 204 -6.84 -13.75 -10.46
CA ILE A 204 -7.59 -14.48 -11.49
C ILE A 204 -9.04 -14.71 -11.06
N ALA A 205 -9.27 -15.15 -9.82
CA ALA A 205 -10.60 -15.50 -9.33
C ALA A 205 -11.52 -14.29 -9.12
N ASN A 206 -10.97 -13.15 -8.70
CA ASN A 206 -11.78 -12.03 -8.20
C ASN A 206 -11.75 -10.78 -9.09
N ILE A 207 -10.67 -10.50 -9.77
CA ILE A 207 -10.47 -9.18 -10.40
C ILE A 207 -10.43 -9.28 -11.92
N MET A 208 -9.69 -10.24 -12.45
CA MET A 208 -9.46 -10.37 -13.88
C MET A 208 -10.75 -10.41 -14.72
N PRO A 209 -11.80 -11.18 -14.37
CA PRO A 209 -13.02 -11.22 -15.17
C PRO A 209 -13.73 -9.87 -15.29
N SER A 210 -13.68 -9.06 -14.22
CA SER A 210 -14.31 -7.74 -14.19
C SER A 210 -13.51 -6.69 -14.98
N LEU A 211 -12.18 -6.71 -14.87
CA LEU A 211 -11.31 -5.75 -15.55
C LEU A 211 -11.21 -6.02 -17.05
N LEU A 212 -11.15 -7.27 -17.45
CA LEU A 212 -11.03 -7.66 -18.86
C LEU A 212 -12.37 -7.69 -19.58
N ASN A 213 -13.48 -7.24 -18.94
CA ASN A 213 -14.82 -7.25 -19.53
C ASN A 213 -15.15 -8.57 -20.23
N ILE A 214 -14.76 -9.69 -19.63
CA ILE A 214 -14.98 -11.02 -20.18
C ILE A 214 -16.50 -11.22 -20.32
N THR A 215 -16.96 -11.45 -21.54
CA THR A 215 -18.35 -11.68 -21.85
C THR A 215 -18.68 -13.16 -21.84
N ILE A 216 -19.59 -13.58 -20.98
CA ILE A 216 -20.12 -14.94 -20.91
C ILE A 216 -21.61 -14.88 -21.26
N GLY A 217 -22.02 -15.57 -22.30
CA GLY A 217 -23.44 -15.62 -22.71
C GLY A 217 -24.03 -14.26 -23.08
N GLY A 218 -23.22 -13.32 -23.60
CA GLY A 218 -23.66 -11.98 -23.97
C GLY A 218 -23.71 -10.97 -22.82
N HIS A 219 -23.34 -11.39 -21.59
CA HIS A 219 -23.23 -10.51 -20.42
C HIS A 219 -21.78 -10.39 -19.97
N ILE A 220 -21.37 -9.20 -19.54
CA ILE A 220 -20.05 -8.99 -18.94
C ILE A 220 -19.99 -9.87 -17.69
N ALA A 221 -18.97 -10.74 -17.61
CA ALA A 221 -18.76 -11.62 -16.48
C ALA A 221 -18.39 -10.79 -15.23
N THR A 222 -19.38 -10.45 -14.42
CA THR A 222 -19.19 -9.88 -13.09
C THR A 222 -19.03 -10.99 -12.05
N VAL A 223 -18.20 -11.99 -12.33
CA VAL A 223 -18.11 -13.22 -11.54
C VAL A 223 -17.21 -13.07 -10.31
N SER A 224 -16.74 -11.87 -10.01
CA SER A 224 -16.03 -11.66 -8.75
C SER A 224 -16.99 -11.84 -7.56
N PRO A 225 -16.66 -12.71 -6.60
CA PRO A 225 -17.43 -12.85 -5.36
C PRO A 225 -17.60 -11.54 -4.59
N LEU A 226 -16.69 -10.60 -4.80
CA LEU A 226 -16.70 -9.29 -4.15
C LEU A 226 -17.25 -8.18 -5.06
N GLY A 227 -17.65 -8.48 -6.29
CA GLY A 227 -18.18 -7.51 -7.24
C GLY A 227 -17.11 -6.79 -8.05
N SER A 228 -17.28 -5.46 -8.25
CA SER A 228 -16.35 -4.64 -9.04
C SER A 228 -15.04 -4.37 -8.29
N TRP A 229 -14.02 -3.87 -9.02
CA TRP A 229 -12.75 -3.50 -8.40
C TRP A 229 -12.85 -2.43 -7.29
N PRO A 230 -13.74 -1.42 -7.35
CA PRO A 230 -13.94 -0.52 -6.21
C PRO A 230 -14.40 -1.25 -4.95
N THR A 231 -15.24 -2.26 -5.10
CA THR A 231 -15.69 -3.11 -4.01
C THR A 231 -14.55 -3.92 -3.42
N TYR A 232 -13.72 -4.51 -4.26
CA TYR A 232 -12.53 -5.22 -3.81
C TYR A 232 -11.56 -4.30 -3.09
N LEU A 233 -11.35 -3.08 -3.58
CA LEU A 233 -10.50 -2.07 -2.94
C LEU A 233 -11.04 -1.70 -1.55
N ALA A 234 -12.35 -1.44 -1.43
CA ALA A 234 -12.98 -1.16 -0.15
C ALA A 234 -12.83 -2.32 0.85
N PHE A 235 -13.03 -3.55 0.38
CA PHE A 235 -12.77 -4.74 1.19
C PHE A 235 -11.30 -4.84 1.60
N SER A 236 -10.37 -4.64 0.66
CA SER A 236 -8.94 -4.76 0.91
C SER A 236 -8.45 -3.81 1.99
N GLU A 237 -8.86 -2.54 1.97
CA GLU A 237 -8.45 -1.57 3.00
C GLU A 237 -9.03 -1.93 4.38
N CYS A 238 -10.27 -2.39 4.42
CA CYS A 238 -10.86 -2.90 5.66
C CYS A 238 -10.13 -4.16 6.16
N PHE A 239 -9.79 -5.09 5.26
CA PHE A 239 -9.05 -6.30 5.57
C PHE A 239 -7.62 -5.99 6.07
N ILE A 240 -6.94 -5.02 5.44
CA ILE A 240 -5.61 -4.56 5.86
C ILE A 240 -5.64 -4.04 7.29
N PHE A 241 -6.61 -3.21 7.65
CA PHE A 241 -6.77 -2.73 9.01
C PHE A 241 -6.83 -3.89 10.02
N TRP A 242 -7.62 -4.93 9.75
CA TRP A 242 -7.78 -6.05 10.66
C TRP A 242 -6.55 -6.95 10.77
N PHE A 243 -5.87 -7.26 9.66
CA PHE A 243 -4.70 -8.13 9.75
C PHE A 243 -3.47 -7.41 10.32
N LEU A 244 -3.42 -6.10 10.25
CA LEU A 244 -2.35 -5.32 10.87
C LEU A 244 -2.53 -5.18 12.39
N ILE A 245 -3.74 -5.29 12.94
CA ILE A 245 -3.96 -5.20 14.39
C ILE A 245 -2.96 -6.05 15.18
N PRO A 246 -2.82 -7.35 14.94
CA PRO A 246 -1.89 -8.17 15.72
C PRO A 246 -0.42 -7.90 15.43
N ALA A 247 -0.08 -7.42 14.24
CA ALA A 247 1.29 -7.20 13.84
C ALA A 247 1.82 -5.83 14.31
N GLU A 248 1.00 -4.79 14.18
CA GLU A 248 1.38 -3.40 14.37
C GLU A 248 0.83 -2.87 15.71
N GLY A 249 1.49 -3.25 16.81
CA GLY A 249 1.14 -2.78 18.15
C GLY A 249 0.04 -3.56 18.88
N GLY A 250 -0.58 -4.54 18.25
CA GLY A 250 -1.59 -5.41 18.86
C GLY A 250 -1.01 -6.63 19.61
N GLU A 251 0.31 -6.81 19.58
CA GLU A 251 1.03 -7.82 20.36
C GLU A 251 0.45 -9.25 20.17
N HIS A 252 0.07 -9.57 18.91
CA HIS A 252 -0.57 -10.82 18.46
C HIS A 252 -1.99 -11.05 19.00
N TYR A 253 -2.65 -10.05 19.58
CA TYR A 253 -4.06 -10.17 19.92
C TYR A 253 -4.95 -9.90 18.70
N PRO A 254 -6.14 -10.56 18.61
CA PRO A 254 -6.70 -11.54 19.57
C PRO A 254 -6.22 -12.99 19.35
N MET A 255 -5.41 -13.26 18.31
CA MET A 255 -5.07 -14.63 17.87
C MET A 255 -4.45 -15.52 18.96
N LYS A 256 -3.56 -14.95 19.77
CA LYS A 256 -2.89 -15.70 20.83
C LYS A 256 -3.81 -16.16 21.97
N LEU A 257 -5.05 -15.65 22.02
CA LEU A 257 -6.05 -16.17 22.93
C LEU A 257 -6.53 -17.58 22.53
N PHE A 258 -6.43 -17.91 21.22
CA PHE A 258 -6.90 -19.17 20.67
C PHE A 258 -5.74 -20.14 20.46
N TYR A 259 -4.63 -19.67 19.89
CA TYR A 259 -3.48 -20.52 19.59
C TYR A 259 -2.18 -19.70 19.50
N GLN A 260 -1.05 -20.27 19.90
CA GLN A 260 0.24 -19.54 19.97
C GLN A 260 1.32 -20.07 19.03
N LYS A 261 1.02 -21.10 18.23
CA LYS A 261 1.98 -21.71 17.29
C LYS A 261 1.54 -21.51 15.83
N GLN A 262 2.52 -21.28 14.98
CA GLN A 262 2.32 -21.26 13.51
C GLN A 262 2.14 -22.69 12.98
N PRO A 263 1.33 -22.88 11.92
CA PRO A 263 0.59 -21.86 11.15
C PRO A 263 -0.78 -21.49 11.75
N TYR A 264 -1.27 -22.19 12.77
CA TYR A 264 -2.63 -22.04 13.27
C TYR A 264 -2.94 -20.63 13.79
N MET A 265 -1.98 -20.00 14.47
CA MET A 265 -2.13 -18.61 14.92
C MET A 265 -2.37 -17.69 13.72
N GLY A 266 -1.59 -17.83 12.67
CA GLY A 266 -1.73 -17.02 11.45
C GLY A 266 -3.02 -17.30 10.69
N LEU A 267 -3.45 -18.56 10.60
CA LEU A 267 -4.72 -18.92 9.95
C LEU A 267 -5.93 -18.37 10.70
N ILE A 268 -5.93 -18.43 12.03
CA ILE A 268 -6.98 -17.81 12.85
C ILE A 268 -6.98 -16.28 12.61
N GLY A 269 -5.82 -15.66 12.59
CA GLY A 269 -5.69 -14.23 12.28
C GLY A 269 -6.22 -13.88 10.90
N LEU A 270 -5.96 -14.70 9.90
CA LEU A 270 -6.48 -14.51 8.55
C LEU A 270 -8.02 -14.60 8.51
N ILE A 271 -8.61 -15.59 9.18
CA ILE A 271 -10.07 -15.72 9.25
C ILE A 271 -10.70 -14.52 9.95
N ILE A 272 -10.12 -14.09 11.08
CA ILE A 272 -10.59 -12.90 11.82
C ILE A 272 -10.51 -11.65 10.93
N ALA A 273 -9.41 -11.49 10.20
CA ALA A 273 -9.23 -10.35 9.31
C ALA A 273 -10.21 -10.36 8.12
N LEU A 274 -10.46 -11.53 7.52
CA LEU A 274 -11.43 -11.65 6.42
C LEU A 274 -12.86 -11.31 6.89
N VAL A 275 -13.30 -11.89 7.99
CA VAL A 275 -14.63 -11.65 8.55
C VAL A 275 -14.77 -10.20 9.06
N GLY A 276 -13.76 -9.73 9.81
CA GLY A 276 -13.74 -8.37 10.34
C GLY A 276 -13.67 -7.32 9.23
N GLY A 277 -12.84 -7.54 8.21
CA GLY A 277 -12.74 -6.67 7.04
C GLY A 277 -14.04 -6.56 6.26
N TYR A 278 -14.67 -7.70 5.96
CA TYR A 278 -15.96 -7.71 5.27
C TYR A 278 -17.07 -7.04 6.08
N GLY A 279 -17.16 -7.36 7.38
CA GLY A 279 -18.13 -6.73 8.27
C GLY A 279 -17.93 -5.21 8.39
N THR A 280 -16.68 -4.76 8.51
CA THR A 280 -16.33 -3.33 8.55
C THR A 280 -16.72 -2.63 7.25
N MET A 281 -16.45 -3.24 6.09
CA MET A 281 -16.85 -2.68 4.80
C MET A 281 -18.36 -2.46 4.72
N ILE A 282 -19.18 -3.43 5.16
CA ILE A 282 -20.66 -3.30 5.16
C ILE A 282 -21.10 -2.16 6.08
N ILE A 283 -20.55 -2.09 7.29
CA ILE A 283 -20.88 -1.04 8.27
C ILE A 283 -20.52 0.33 7.73
N LEU A 284 -19.31 0.48 7.17
CA LEU A 284 -18.85 1.75 6.61
C LEU A 284 -19.69 2.18 5.40
N ARG A 285 -20.11 1.26 4.53
CA ARG A 285 -21.04 1.57 3.43
C ARG A 285 -22.34 2.20 3.92
N GLN A 286 -22.92 1.65 4.99
CA GLN A 286 -24.15 2.18 5.56
C GLN A 286 -23.92 3.57 6.18
N ILE A 287 -22.90 3.72 7.01
CA ILE A 287 -22.60 4.98 7.71
C ILE A 287 -22.23 6.08 6.71
N LEU A 288 -21.23 5.84 5.86
CA LEU A 288 -20.74 6.86 4.94
C LEU A 288 -21.75 7.14 3.81
N GLY A 289 -22.51 6.14 3.39
CA GLY A 289 -23.60 6.31 2.44
C GLY A 289 -24.70 7.23 2.98
N SER A 290 -25.09 7.08 4.25
CA SER A 290 -26.05 7.98 4.90
C SER A 290 -25.54 9.41 5.08
N MET A 291 -24.22 9.59 5.27
CA MET A 291 -23.59 10.90 5.42
C MET A 291 -23.45 11.66 4.09
N ASN A 292 -23.43 10.96 2.96
CA ASN A 292 -23.27 11.53 1.60
C ASN A 292 -22.15 12.59 1.49
N ILE A 293 -20.98 12.30 2.05
CA ILE A 293 -19.87 13.26 2.18
C ILE A 293 -19.30 13.67 0.82
N LEU A 294 -19.27 12.75 -0.14
CA LEU A 294 -18.78 12.98 -1.51
C LEU A 294 -19.87 12.58 -2.52
N PRO A 295 -20.83 13.47 -2.80
CA PRO A 295 -21.89 13.19 -3.77
C PRO A 295 -21.32 12.87 -5.15
N GLY A 296 -21.86 11.84 -5.82
CA GLY A 296 -21.43 11.42 -7.15
C GLY A 296 -20.19 10.51 -7.19
N VAL A 297 -19.52 10.29 -6.04
CA VAL A 297 -18.42 9.31 -5.93
C VAL A 297 -19.00 7.94 -5.59
N PRO A 298 -18.58 6.86 -6.26
CA PRO A 298 -18.96 5.52 -5.88
C PRO A 298 -18.67 5.25 -4.39
N ILE A 299 -19.67 4.75 -3.67
CA ILE A 299 -19.58 4.57 -2.21
C ILE A 299 -18.36 3.72 -1.81
N ASP A 300 -18.00 2.74 -2.62
CA ASP A 300 -16.87 1.86 -2.34
C ASP A 300 -15.52 2.59 -2.37
N LEU A 301 -15.34 3.60 -3.22
CA LEU A 301 -14.15 4.45 -3.19
C LEU A 301 -14.10 5.33 -1.92
N VAL A 302 -15.26 5.79 -1.47
CA VAL A 302 -15.37 6.55 -0.21
C VAL A 302 -15.02 5.67 0.98
N VAL A 303 -15.54 4.44 1.00
CA VAL A 303 -15.23 3.42 2.02
C VAL A 303 -13.75 3.06 2.00
N ALA A 304 -13.18 2.81 0.83
CA ALA A 304 -11.75 2.51 0.69
C ALA A 304 -10.88 3.63 1.26
N SER A 305 -11.15 4.88 0.91
CA SER A 305 -10.40 6.03 1.41
C SER A 305 -10.56 6.22 2.93
N PHE A 306 -11.76 6.03 3.46
CA PHE A 306 -11.98 6.09 4.90
C PHE A 306 -11.24 4.97 5.64
N ALA A 307 -11.35 3.73 5.17
CA ALA A 307 -10.67 2.57 5.75
C ALA A 307 -9.14 2.73 5.67
N LEU A 308 -8.61 3.25 4.55
CA LEU A 308 -7.20 3.60 4.42
C LEU A 308 -6.76 4.63 5.47
N SER A 309 -7.64 5.54 5.91
CA SER A 309 -7.30 6.47 7.01
C SER A 309 -7.14 5.74 8.36
N LEU A 310 -7.89 4.65 8.60
CA LEU A 310 -7.69 3.79 9.77
C LEU A 310 -6.34 3.08 9.69
N VAL A 311 -6.02 2.50 8.54
CA VAL A 311 -4.73 1.84 8.26
C VAL A 311 -3.57 2.82 8.43
N LEU A 312 -3.69 4.02 7.84
CA LEU A 312 -2.70 5.09 7.97
C LEU A 312 -2.41 5.44 9.43
N THR A 313 -3.46 5.60 10.22
CA THR A 313 -3.32 5.97 11.63
C THR A 313 -2.68 4.85 12.43
N GLN A 314 -3.03 3.60 12.16
CA GLN A 314 -2.45 2.42 12.79
C GLN A 314 -0.94 2.30 12.50
N LEU A 315 -0.57 2.34 11.22
CA LEU A 315 0.83 2.28 10.78
C LEU A 315 1.64 3.47 11.28
N LEU A 316 1.07 4.68 11.21
CA LEU A 316 1.73 5.88 11.72
C LEU A 316 1.98 5.77 13.23
N TRP A 317 1.02 5.22 13.99
CA TRP A 317 1.15 5.02 15.42
C TRP A 317 2.26 4.01 15.77
N HIS A 318 2.34 2.91 15.03
CA HIS A 318 3.42 1.95 15.17
C HIS A 318 4.78 2.55 14.80
N HIS A 319 4.87 3.14 13.61
CA HIS A 319 6.14 3.56 13.05
C HIS A 319 6.70 4.86 13.66
N LEU A 320 5.86 5.84 14.00
CA LEU A 320 6.35 7.12 14.50
C LEU A 320 6.18 7.30 16.01
N PHE A 321 5.15 6.69 16.62
CA PHE A 321 4.85 6.82 18.03
C PHE A 321 5.31 5.62 18.87
N ASP A 322 6.06 4.66 18.28
CA ASP A 322 6.62 3.47 18.95
C ASP A 322 5.55 2.72 19.79
N ASP A 323 4.36 2.52 19.24
CA ASP A 323 3.22 1.86 19.89
C ASP A 323 2.83 2.48 21.25
N TYR A 324 2.78 3.80 21.32
CA TYR A 324 2.32 4.47 22.54
C TYR A 324 0.85 4.14 22.86
N PRO A 325 0.43 3.88 24.12
CA PRO A 325 1.26 3.81 25.33
C PRO A 325 2.15 2.56 25.36
N THR A 326 3.34 2.73 25.95
CA THR A 326 4.33 1.65 26.07
C THR A 326 4.01 0.69 27.21
N ASN A 327 4.70 -0.46 27.26
CA ASN A 327 4.59 -1.43 28.34
C ASN A 327 5.04 -0.87 29.72
N GLN A 328 5.90 0.14 29.73
CA GLN A 328 6.32 0.83 30.95
C GLN A 328 5.19 1.69 31.54
N MET A 329 4.28 2.18 30.71
CA MET A 329 3.16 3.01 31.14
C MET A 329 1.94 2.17 31.54
N ILE A 330 1.66 1.11 30.77
CA ILE A 330 0.55 0.21 31.02
C ILE A 330 1.07 -1.22 30.94
N SER A 331 1.26 -1.85 32.12
CA SER A 331 1.79 -3.22 32.21
C SER A 331 0.80 -4.26 31.71
N ASN A 332 -0.50 -4.04 31.94
CA ASN A 332 -1.53 -4.98 31.46
C ASN A 332 -1.63 -4.93 29.92
N GLN A 333 -1.23 -6.03 29.30
CA GLN A 333 -1.12 -6.14 27.85
C GLN A 333 -2.48 -5.97 27.13
N ILE A 334 -3.55 -6.58 27.64
CA ILE A 334 -4.88 -6.49 27.02
C ILE A 334 -5.39 -5.05 27.04
N VAL A 335 -5.28 -4.39 28.21
CA VAL A 335 -5.69 -3.00 28.36
C VAL A 335 -4.90 -2.08 27.42
N ARG A 336 -3.60 -2.29 27.33
CA ARG A 336 -2.72 -1.52 26.43
C ARG A 336 -3.13 -1.68 24.97
N VAL A 337 -3.38 -2.90 24.51
CA VAL A 337 -3.82 -3.18 23.14
C VAL A 337 -5.18 -2.57 22.86
N LEU A 338 -6.14 -2.70 23.77
CA LEU A 338 -7.47 -2.10 23.60
C LEU A 338 -7.40 -0.56 23.50
N ILE A 339 -6.55 0.08 24.29
CA ILE A 339 -6.34 1.53 24.20
C ILE A 339 -5.75 1.92 22.85
N ARG A 340 -4.75 1.18 22.34
CA ARG A 340 -4.17 1.44 21.01
C ARG A 340 -5.22 1.30 19.90
N ILE A 341 -6.00 0.23 19.92
CA ILE A 341 -7.08 0.01 18.96
C ILE A 341 -8.10 1.16 19.02
N ALA A 342 -8.50 1.59 20.22
CA ALA A 342 -9.40 2.74 20.37
C ALA A 342 -8.80 4.03 19.79
N ILE A 343 -7.51 4.29 20.02
CA ILE A 343 -6.80 5.42 19.42
C ILE A 343 -6.84 5.34 17.89
N TRP A 344 -6.52 4.19 17.30
CA TRP A 344 -6.51 4.02 15.85
C TRP A 344 -7.89 4.25 15.24
N ILE A 345 -8.95 3.71 15.86
CA ILE A 345 -10.32 3.90 15.39
C ILE A 345 -10.74 5.36 15.51
N VAL A 346 -10.54 5.98 16.67
CA VAL A 346 -11.00 7.36 16.90
C VAL A 346 -10.24 8.35 16.04
N LEU A 347 -8.91 8.34 16.10
CA LEU A 347 -8.09 9.26 15.31
C LEU A 347 -8.20 8.96 13.82
N GLY A 348 -8.20 7.69 13.41
CA GLY A 348 -8.36 7.30 12.02
C GLY A 348 -9.71 7.71 11.45
N SER A 349 -10.79 7.65 12.24
CA SER A 349 -12.10 8.14 11.82
C SER A 349 -12.13 9.67 11.67
N ILE A 350 -11.51 10.41 12.60
CA ILE A 350 -11.38 11.86 12.50
C ILE A 350 -10.58 12.22 11.24
N VAL A 351 -9.41 11.59 11.05
CA VAL A 351 -8.58 11.81 9.86
C VAL A 351 -9.34 11.44 8.59
N GLY A 352 -10.09 10.33 8.59
CA GLY A 352 -10.90 9.90 7.44
C GLY A 352 -11.96 10.90 7.05
N ILE A 353 -12.72 11.43 8.00
CA ILE A 353 -13.74 12.46 7.74
C ILE A 353 -13.09 13.77 7.24
N LEU A 354 -12.00 14.19 7.88
CA LEU A 354 -11.29 15.41 7.45
C LEU A 354 -10.68 15.22 6.06
N TRP A 355 -10.11 14.06 5.79
CA TRP A 355 -9.57 13.72 4.47
C TRP A 355 -10.66 13.77 3.39
N LEU A 356 -11.76 13.06 3.56
CA LEU A 356 -12.87 13.06 2.60
C LEU A 356 -13.42 14.46 2.31
N LYS A 357 -13.42 15.35 3.30
CA LYS A 357 -13.89 16.75 3.11
C LYS A 357 -12.87 17.67 2.46
N TYR A 358 -11.59 17.50 2.77
CA TYR A 358 -10.57 18.53 2.52
C TYR A 358 -9.39 18.07 1.65
N PHE A 359 -9.33 16.80 1.22
CA PHE A 359 -8.19 16.31 0.43
C PHE A 359 -7.91 17.14 -0.82
N LYS A 360 -8.92 17.71 -1.45
CA LYS A 360 -8.79 18.58 -2.64
C LYS A 360 -7.94 19.83 -2.41
N LEU A 361 -7.77 20.24 -1.16
CA LEU A 361 -6.97 21.41 -0.78
C LEU A 361 -5.48 21.06 -0.64
N LEU A 362 -5.13 19.79 -0.64
CA LEU A 362 -3.76 19.34 -0.41
C LEU A 362 -2.96 19.28 -1.72
N PRO A 363 -1.65 19.61 -1.69
CA PRO A 363 -0.80 19.59 -2.88
C PRO A 363 -0.71 18.22 -3.57
N PHE A 364 -0.97 17.15 -2.84
CA PHE A 364 -0.92 15.78 -3.33
C PHE A 364 -2.31 15.19 -3.62
N ALA A 365 -3.29 16.04 -3.96
CA ALA A 365 -4.64 15.57 -4.30
C ALA A 365 -4.72 14.75 -5.59
N GLY A 366 -3.72 14.84 -6.47
CA GLY A 366 -3.68 14.06 -7.71
C GLY A 366 -4.58 14.60 -8.83
N ASN A 367 -4.88 13.75 -9.80
CA ASN A 367 -5.57 14.10 -11.02
C ASN A 367 -7.06 13.77 -10.95
N ASP A 368 -7.86 14.64 -11.58
CA ASP A 368 -9.24 14.35 -11.90
C ASP A 368 -9.32 13.42 -13.14
N MET A 369 -10.00 12.30 -13.00
CA MET A 369 -10.25 11.33 -14.07
C MET A 369 -11.58 11.58 -14.82
N GLY A 370 -12.11 12.78 -14.79
CA GLY A 370 -13.39 13.10 -15.43
C GLY A 370 -14.60 12.99 -14.49
N PHE A 371 -14.41 12.72 -13.22
CA PHE A 371 -15.46 12.68 -12.21
C PHE A 371 -15.74 14.07 -11.57
N GLY A 372 -15.07 15.13 -12.03
CA GLY A 372 -15.17 16.44 -11.43
C GLY A 372 -14.44 16.62 -10.09
N PHE A 373 -13.65 15.63 -9.68
CA PHE A 373 -12.79 15.66 -8.50
C PHE A 373 -11.55 14.78 -8.72
N PRO A 374 -10.44 15.04 -8.04
CA PRO A 374 -9.20 14.30 -8.24
C PRO A 374 -9.27 12.90 -7.57
N VAL A 375 -9.83 11.92 -8.28
CA VAL A 375 -10.03 10.54 -7.78
C VAL A 375 -8.72 9.91 -7.32
N MET A 376 -7.64 10.10 -8.09
CA MET A 376 -6.33 9.57 -7.71
C MET A 376 -5.81 10.21 -6.42
N GLY A 377 -6.13 11.47 -6.15
CA GLY A 377 -5.78 12.11 -4.89
C GLY A 377 -6.54 11.55 -3.70
N LEU A 378 -7.73 11.04 -3.91
CA LEU A 378 -8.54 10.45 -2.84
C LEU A 378 -7.85 9.27 -2.16
N LEU A 379 -7.12 8.46 -2.91
CA LEU A 379 -6.40 7.29 -2.41
C LEU A 379 -4.87 7.47 -2.50
N ALA A 380 -4.36 7.83 -3.68
CA ALA A 380 -2.93 7.96 -3.92
C ALA A 380 -2.26 9.03 -3.04
N GLY A 381 -2.97 10.10 -2.69
CA GLY A 381 -2.48 11.10 -1.74
C GLY A 381 -2.26 10.53 -0.33
N GLN A 382 -3.17 9.67 0.14
CA GLN A 382 -3.02 8.99 1.42
C GLN A 382 -1.82 8.04 1.39
N PHE A 383 -1.69 7.24 0.33
CA PHE A 383 -0.53 6.36 0.15
C PHE A 383 0.78 7.14 0.02
N ALA A 384 0.78 8.28 -0.64
CA ALA A 384 1.96 9.13 -0.76
C ALA A 384 2.48 9.58 0.61
N PHE A 385 1.59 10.02 1.50
CA PHE A 385 1.94 10.35 2.87
C PHE A 385 2.42 9.11 3.65
N MET A 386 1.73 7.98 3.49
CA MET A 386 2.10 6.71 4.12
C MET A 386 3.54 6.30 3.76
N MET A 387 3.91 6.37 2.48
CA MET A 387 5.26 5.99 2.05
C MET A 387 6.34 6.82 2.71
N VAL A 388 6.11 8.11 2.92
CA VAL A 388 7.11 8.98 3.56
C VAL A 388 7.39 8.54 4.99
N TYR A 389 6.37 8.29 5.81
CA TYR A 389 6.62 7.90 7.21
C TYR A 389 7.09 6.44 7.34
N LEU A 390 6.69 5.54 6.44
CA LEU A 390 7.24 4.20 6.39
C LEU A 390 8.74 4.24 6.08
N TYR A 391 9.16 4.98 5.07
CA TYR A 391 10.58 5.16 4.72
C TYR A 391 11.35 5.83 5.85
N MET A 392 10.77 6.87 6.46
CA MET A 392 11.38 7.57 7.58
C MET A 392 11.71 6.65 8.75
N ASN A 393 10.82 5.72 9.06
CA ASN A 393 11.07 4.74 10.11
C ASN A 393 11.98 3.60 9.65
N THR A 394 11.65 2.93 8.54
CA THR A 394 12.28 1.66 8.16
C THR A 394 13.65 1.82 7.50
N PHE A 395 13.85 2.92 6.76
CA PHE A 395 15.11 3.19 6.05
C PHE A 395 15.97 4.23 6.75
N PHE A 396 15.36 5.27 7.32
CA PHE A 396 16.07 6.38 7.93
C PHE A 396 16.15 6.31 9.46
N ASP A 397 15.58 5.28 10.13
CA ASP A 397 15.56 5.16 11.60
C ASP A 397 15.06 6.44 12.31
N LYS A 398 14.09 7.14 11.73
CA LYS A 398 13.56 8.44 12.17
C LYS A 398 14.60 9.58 12.20
N TRP A 399 15.69 9.46 11.43
CA TRP A 399 16.66 10.55 11.29
C TRP A 399 15.98 11.80 10.67
N PRO A 400 16.30 13.05 11.10
CA PRO A 400 17.30 13.43 12.10
C PRO A 400 16.81 13.45 13.55
N LEU A 401 15.54 13.10 13.82
CA LEU A 401 14.91 13.21 15.15
C LEU A 401 15.44 12.13 16.14
N VAL A 402 15.87 11.01 15.61
CA VAL A 402 16.50 9.93 16.37
C VAL A 402 17.87 9.63 15.77
N ARG A 403 18.89 9.47 16.61
CA ARG A 403 20.25 9.17 16.20
C ARG A 403 20.79 7.98 16.98
N LYS A 404 21.38 7.03 16.28
CA LYS A 404 22.19 5.96 16.88
C LYS A 404 23.63 6.46 17.02
N VAL A 405 24.12 6.60 18.24
CA VAL A 405 25.48 7.05 18.55
C VAL A 405 26.24 5.87 19.14
N LYS A 406 27.45 5.59 18.63
CA LYS A 406 28.36 4.58 19.20
C LYS A 406 28.88 5.02 20.53
#